data_724508f667c010be3d466d79870e7fe6
#
_entry.id   724508f667c010be3d466d79870e7fe6
#
_cell.length_a   1.000
_cell.length_b   1.000
_cell.length_c   1.000
_cell.angle_alpha   90.00
_cell.angle_beta   90.00
_cell.angle_gamma   90.00
#
_symmetry.space_group_name_H-M   'P 1'
#
loop_
_entity.id
_entity.type
_entity.pdbx_description
1 polymer ?
#
loop_
_entity_poly.entity_id
_entity_poly.type
_entity_poly.pdbx_seq_one_letter_code
_entity_poly.pdbx_strand_id
1 'polypeptide(L)'
;MKIRSVVSIPKEEDFPEANEDNFLLRDDKVSCALSDGASESFDSQAWSEILCQSFNFNVKRKKRGSFLHEKTIEQILSHARSSFNEKYLKKTLSWSQEASFNRGSFATILGLIDHGTTVELFSVGDSVAVWNQNDRLT
;
A
#
# COMPACT_ATOMS: atom_id res chain seq x y z
N MET A 1 -10.42 -2.66 15.29
CA MET A 1 -8.96 -3.02 15.29
C MET A 1 -8.18 -2.11 16.22
N LYS A 2 -7.15 -2.62 16.89
CA LYS A 2 -6.23 -1.82 17.71
C LYS A 2 -4.80 -2.13 17.27
N ILE A 3 -4.09 -1.12 16.77
CA ILE A 3 -2.68 -1.23 16.44
C ILE A 3 -1.88 -0.87 17.69
N ARG A 4 -0.91 -1.69 18.05
CA ARG A 4 -0.04 -1.48 19.22
C ARG A 4 1.21 -0.69 18.89
N SER A 5 1.81 -0.99 17.73
CA SER A 5 3.01 -0.30 17.26
C SER A 5 3.13 -0.43 15.75
N VAL A 6 3.75 0.56 15.15
CA VAL A 6 4.24 0.54 13.77
C VAL A 6 5.68 0.99 13.84
N VAL A 7 6.57 0.23 13.22
CA VAL A 7 8.00 0.56 13.15
C VAL A 7 8.39 0.48 11.69
N SER A 8 9.03 1.53 11.20
CA SER A 8 9.65 1.57 9.89
C SER A 8 11.10 1.98 10.07
N ILE A 9 12.00 1.27 9.44
CA ILE A 9 13.44 1.46 9.55
C ILE A 9 13.97 1.79 8.16
N PRO A 10 14.57 2.98 7.94
CA PRO A 10 15.16 3.30 6.65
C PRO A 10 16.35 2.36 6.37
N LYS A 11 16.59 2.09 5.08
CA LYS A 11 17.73 1.26 4.65
C LYS A 11 19.08 1.89 5.00
N GLU A 12 19.14 3.20 5.03
CA GLU A 12 20.33 3.99 5.38
C GLU A 12 19.99 4.94 6.52
N GLU A 13 20.72 4.84 7.64
CA GLU A 13 20.46 5.65 8.83
C GLU A 13 20.58 7.17 8.57
N ASP A 14 21.47 7.56 7.66
CA ASP A 14 21.72 8.96 7.32
C ASP A 14 20.70 9.56 6.34
N PHE A 15 19.84 8.73 5.75
CA PHE A 15 18.84 9.14 4.74
C PHE A 15 17.44 8.59 5.03
N PRO A 16 16.80 9.02 6.14
CA PRO A 16 15.46 8.53 6.51
C PRO A 16 14.39 8.85 5.47
N GLU A 17 14.59 9.89 4.66
CA GLU A 17 13.73 10.26 3.54
C GLU A 17 13.79 9.30 2.36
N ALA A 18 14.80 8.44 2.28
CA ALA A 18 14.94 7.39 1.27
C ALA A 18 14.12 6.14 1.60
N ASN A 19 13.35 6.16 2.69
CA ASN A 19 12.48 5.05 3.04
C ASN A 19 11.31 4.95 2.05
N GLU A 20 11.20 3.82 1.37
CA GLU A 20 10.19 3.53 0.36
C GLU A 20 8.98 2.80 0.94
N ASP A 21 9.05 2.42 2.22
CA ASP A 21 7.96 1.77 2.93
C ASP A 21 6.88 2.76 3.35
N ASN A 22 5.64 2.38 3.19
CA ASN A 22 4.51 3.17 3.64
C ASN A 22 3.51 2.33 4.44
N PHE A 23 2.94 2.96 5.44
CA PHE A 23 1.87 2.42 6.26
C PHE A 23 0.77 3.45 6.41
N LEU A 24 -0.46 3.04 6.21
CA LEU A 24 -1.62 3.90 6.39
C LEU A 24 -2.74 3.19 7.16
N LEU A 25 -3.04 3.71 8.34
CA LEU A 25 -4.22 3.34 9.12
C LEU A 25 -5.36 4.30 8.80
N ARG A 26 -6.53 3.76 8.49
CA ARG A 26 -7.72 4.57 8.30
C ARG A 26 -8.22 5.15 9.65
N ASP A 27 -8.77 6.37 9.63
CA ASP A 27 -9.19 7.10 10.84
C ASP A 27 -10.19 6.33 11.72
N ASP A 28 -11.12 5.59 11.11
CA ASP A 28 -12.08 4.73 11.81
C ASP A 28 -11.51 3.39 12.28
N LYS A 29 -10.21 3.13 12.01
CA LYS A 29 -9.48 1.93 12.41
C LYS A 29 -10.08 0.61 11.91
N VAL A 30 -10.82 0.65 10.80
CA VAL A 30 -11.43 -0.53 10.16
C VAL A 30 -10.48 -1.17 9.15
N SER A 31 -9.60 -0.40 8.55
CA SER A 31 -8.60 -0.93 7.63
C SER A 31 -7.24 -0.28 7.80
N CYS A 32 -6.21 -1.02 7.45
CA CYS A 32 -4.86 -0.49 7.28
C CYS A 32 -4.21 -1.14 6.06
N ALA A 33 -3.22 -0.46 5.53
CA ALA A 33 -2.39 -0.96 4.45
C ALA A 33 -0.92 -0.71 4.76
N LEU A 34 -0.08 -1.62 4.32
CA LEU A 34 1.37 -1.54 4.32
C LEU A 34 1.84 -1.82 2.90
N SER A 35 2.83 -1.09 2.45
CA SER A 35 3.39 -1.23 1.11
C SER A 35 4.88 -0.98 1.17
N ASP A 36 5.66 -1.87 0.56
CA ASP A 36 7.11 -1.78 0.42
C ASP A 36 7.43 -1.45 -1.04
N GLY A 37 8.10 -0.33 -1.26
CA GLY A 37 8.49 0.17 -2.56
C GLY A 37 9.79 -0.46 -3.06
N ALA A 38 9.82 -0.89 -4.33
CA ALA A 38 11.02 -1.46 -4.95
C ALA A 38 12.00 -0.36 -5.36
N SER A 39 13.16 -0.27 -4.72
CA SER A 39 14.18 0.78 -4.87
C SER A 39 14.65 1.01 -6.31
N GLU A 40 14.65 -0.02 -7.14
CA GLU A 40 15.08 0.05 -8.55
C GLU A 40 13.99 0.60 -9.48
N SER A 41 12.80 0.95 -8.97
CA SER A 41 11.69 1.43 -9.77
C SER A 41 11.50 2.94 -9.67
N PHE A 42 10.73 3.51 -10.61
CA PHE A 42 10.49 4.95 -10.64
C PHE A 42 9.60 5.40 -9.47
N ASP A 43 10.12 6.28 -8.60
CA ASP A 43 9.41 6.88 -7.46
C ASP A 43 8.56 5.85 -6.68
N SER A 44 9.21 4.75 -6.28
CA SER A 44 8.59 3.65 -5.54
C SER A 44 7.97 4.11 -4.21
N GLN A 45 8.57 5.10 -3.55
CA GLN A 45 8.02 5.72 -2.35
C GLN A 45 6.64 6.34 -2.60
N ALA A 46 6.50 7.15 -3.67
CA ALA A 46 5.20 7.72 -4.00
C ALA A 46 4.20 6.65 -4.46
N TRP A 47 4.66 5.61 -5.15
CA TRP A 47 3.80 4.52 -5.57
C TRP A 47 3.27 3.72 -4.38
N SER A 48 4.12 3.37 -3.41
CA SER A 48 3.73 2.66 -2.19
C SER A 48 2.74 3.47 -1.33
N GLU A 49 2.97 4.79 -1.21
CA GLU A 49 2.04 5.69 -0.52
C GLU A 49 0.66 5.73 -1.20
N ILE A 50 0.63 5.92 -2.52
CA ILE A 50 -0.61 5.99 -3.30
C ILE A 50 -1.37 4.65 -3.27
N LEU A 51 -0.68 3.51 -3.24
CA LEU A 51 -1.30 2.21 -3.07
C LEU A 51 -2.02 2.09 -1.73
N CYS A 52 -1.38 2.47 -0.62
CA CYS A 52 -1.98 2.48 0.71
C CYS A 52 -3.21 3.40 0.77
N GLN A 53 -3.11 4.61 0.21
CA GLN A 53 -4.22 5.57 0.13
C GLN A 53 -5.38 5.01 -0.70
N SER A 54 -5.09 4.44 -1.87
CA SER A 54 -6.09 3.88 -2.78
C SER A 54 -6.80 2.67 -2.18
N PHE A 55 -6.09 1.80 -1.45
CA PHE A 55 -6.67 0.70 -0.70
C PHE A 55 -7.70 1.23 0.31
N ASN A 56 -7.28 2.10 1.21
CA ASN A 56 -8.14 2.61 2.28
C ASN A 56 -9.33 3.41 1.74
N PHE A 57 -9.15 4.18 0.66
CA PHE A 57 -10.23 4.93 -0.01
C PHE A 57 -11.30 3.98 -0.58
N ASN A 58 -10.91 2.94 -1.28
CA ASN A 58 -11.86 2.01 -1.91
C ASN A 58 -12.54 1.11 -0.87
N VAL A 59 -11.85 0.70 0.18
CA VAL A 59 -12.43 -0.06 1.29
C VAL A 59 -13.48 0.75 2.05
N LYS A 60 -13.26 2.06 2.25
CA LYS A 60 -14.25 2.95 2.88
C LYS A 60 -15.60 2.98 2.17
N ARG A 61 -15.61 2.83 0.85
CA ARG A 61 -16.82 2.88 0.02
C ARG A 61 -17.64 1.59 0.06
N LYS A 62 -17.13 0.53 0.68
CA LYS A 62 -17.82 -0.76 0.79
C LYS A 62 -18.76 -0.81 1.99
N LYS A 63 -19.81 -1.59 1.86
CA LYS A 63 -20.66 -1.93 3.00
C LYS A 63 -19.85 -2.77 4.00
N ARG A 64 -20.03 -2.49 5.29
CA ARG A 64 -19.42 -3.27 6.36
C ARG A 64 -19.77 -4.76 6.21
N GLY A 65 -18.79 -5.64 6.30
CA GLY A 65 -18.96 -7.08 6.13
C GLY A 65 -18.90 -7.59 4.68
N SER A 66 -18.66 -6.71 3.70
CA SER A 66 -18.45 -7.12 2.31
C SER A 66 -16.98 -7.40 2.06
N PHE A 67 -16.63 -8.64 1.71
CA PHE A 67 -15.26 -9.03 1.37
C PHE A 67 -14.76 -8.37 0.07
N LEU A 68 -13.44 -8.34 -0.09
CA LEU A 68 -12.81 -7.89 -1.31
C LEU A 68 -13.14 -8.85 -2.46
N HIS A 69 -13.55 -8.29 -3.57
CA HIS A 69 -13.77 -9.03 -4.82
C HIS A 69 -12.79 -8.50 -5.87
N GLU A 70 -12.52 -9.29 -6.90
CA GLU A 70 -11.67 -8.94 -8.03
C GLU A 70 -11.91 -7.53 -8.55
N LYS A 71 -13.18 -7.18 -8.80
CA LYS A 71 -13.59 -5.84 -9.23
C LYS A 71 -13.13 -4.72 -8.28
N THR A 72 -13.07 -4.98 -6.98
CA THR A 72 -12.58 -3.97 -6.02
C THR A 72 -11.08 -3.83 -6.10
N ILE A 73 -10.38 -4.93 -6.29
CA ILE A 73 -8.93 -4.93 -6.50
C ILE A 73 -8.58 -4.13 -7.76
N GLU A 74 -9.31 -4.37 -8.86
CA GLU A 74 -9.19 -3.58 -10.08
C GLU A 74 -9.43 -2.08 -9.84
N GLN A 75 -10.44 -1.72 -9.05
CA GLN A 75 -10.72 -0.34 -8.69
C GLN A 75 -9.60 0.29 -7.86
N ILE A 76 -9.03 -0.43 -6.89
CA ILE A 76 -7.88 0.02 -6.11
C ILE A 76 -6.70 0.32 -7.04
N LEU A 77 -6.35 -0.62 -7.92
CA LEU A 77 -5.23 -0.47 -8.84
C LEU A 77 -5.46 0.64 -9.87
N SER A 78 -6.68 0.74 -10.42
CA SER A 78 -7.05 1.79 -11.36
C SER A 78 -6.97 3.18 -10.73
N HIS A 79 -7.48 3.33 -9.50
CA HIS A 79 -7.39 4.57 -8.74
C HIS A 79 -5.93 4.94 -8.43
N ALA A 80 -5.13 3.97 -8.00
CA ALA A 80 -3.70 4.19 -7.74
C ALA A 80 -2.94 4.65 -8.99
N ARG A 81 -3.15 3.97 -10.13
CA ARG A 81 -2.53 4.33 -11.41
C ARG A 81 -2.92 5.73 -11.87
N SER A 82 -4.20 6.09 -11.77
CA SER A 82 -4.67 7.43 -12.13
C SER A 82 -3.99 8.50 -11.26
N SER A 83 -3.99 8.31 -9.94
CA SER A 83 -3.39 9.25 -9.00
C SER A 83 -1.87 9.40 -9.21
N PHE A 84 -1.18 8.29 -9.49
CA PHE A 84 0.24 8.30 -9.78
C PHE A 84 0.54 9.03 -11.09
N ASN A 85 -0.18 8.75 -12.15
CA ASN A 85 -0.02 9.42 -13.44
C ASN A 85 -0.29 10.92 -13.34
N GLU A 86 -1.34 11.31 -12.63
CA GLU A 86 -1.68 12.72 -12.39
C GLU A 86 -0.55 13.51 -11.71
N LYS A 87 0.19 12.86 -10.80
CA LYS A 87 1.35 13.45 -10.13
C LYS A 87 2.43 13.90 -11.13
N TYR A 88 2.54 13.23 -12.28
CA TYR A 88 3.59 13.48 -13.29
C TYR A 88 3.10 14.17 -14.56
N LEU A 89 1.79 14.26 -14.81
CA LEU A 89 1.23 14.88 -16.03
C LEU A 89 1.73 16.31 -16.31
N LYS A 90 2.07 17.07 -15.27
CA LYS A 90 2.52 18.45 -15.38
C LYS A 90 4.02 18.62 -15.07
N LYS A 91 4.74 17.53 -14.87
CA LYS A 91 6.17 17.58 -14.57
C LYS A 91 6.98 17.35 -15.82
N THR A 92 7.97 18.21 -16.05
CA THR A 92 8.99 17.95 -17.07
C THR A 92 10.00 16.97 -16.48
N LEU A 93 9.98 15.76 -16.97
CA LEU A 93 10.94 14.72 -16.59
C LEU A 93 12.21 14.89 -17.43
N SER A 94 13.36 14.61 -16.84
CA SER A 94 14.59 14.45 -17.59
C SER A 94 14.52 13.18 -18.44
N TRP A 95 15.36 13.06 -19.47
CA TRP A 95 15.43 11.86 -20.31
C TRP A 95 15.56 10.55 -19.50
N SER A 96 16.42 10.53 -18.49
CA SER A 96 16.60 9.35 -17.63
C SER A 96 15.38 9.06 -16.76
N GLN A 97 14.72 10.10 -16.24
CA GLN A 97 13.48 9.96 -15.47
C GLN A 97 12.32 9.46 -16.34
N GLU A 98 12.21 9.94 -17.57
CA GLU A 98 11.20 9.46 -18.52
C GLU A 98 11.40 7.98 -18.87
N ALA A 99 12.63 7.58 -19.12
CA ALA A 99 12.97 6.17 -19.35
C ALA A 99 12.63 5.30 -18.13
N SER A 100 12.86 5.80 -16.91
CA SER A 100 12.50 5.11 -15.68
C SER A 100 11.00 5.05 -15.46
N PHE A 101 10.29 6.16 -15.68
CA PHE A 101 8.83 6.23 -15.61
C PHE A 101 8.16 5.22 -16.55
N ASN A 102 8.68 5.10 -17.79
CA ASN A 102 8.16 4.15 -18.76
C ASN A 102 8.42 2.67 -18.40
N ARG A 103 9.44 2.38 -17.60
CA ARG A 103 9.64 1.03 -17.02
C ARG A 103 8.63 0.71 -15.93
N GLY A 104 8.08 1.72 -15.27
CA GLY A 104 7.06 1.60 -14.24
C GLY A 104 7.60 1.71 -12.81
N SER A 105 6.64 1.75 -11.89
CA SER A 105 6.85 1.75 -10.44
C SER A 105 6.34 0.45 -9.85
N PHE A 106 7.08 -0.12 -8.92
CA PHE A 106 6.76 -1.40 -8.30
C PHE A 106 6.73 -1.25 -6.78
N ALA A 107 5.77 -1.89 -6.17
CA ALA A 107 5.67 -2.03 -4.71
C ALA A 107 4.80 -3.24 -4.37
N THR A 108 5.01 -3.78 -3.17
CA THR A 108 4.11 -4.74 -2.57
C THR A 108 2.90 -4.03 -1.98
N ILE A 109 1.86 -4.77 -1.63
CA ILE A 109 0.78 -4.28 -0.79
C ILE A 109 0.24 -5.38 0.11
N LEU A 110 0.14 -5.10 1.39
CA LEU A 110 -0.54 -5.91 2.39
C LEU A 110 -1.65 -5.06 3.00
N GLY A 111 -2.89 -5.43 2.73
CA GLY A 111 -4.07 -4.77 3.25
C GLY A 111 -4.80 -5.62 4.28
N LEU A 112 -5.34 -4.99 5.32
CA LEU A 112 -6.10 -5.63 6.37
C LEU A 112 -7.41 -4.89 6.60
N ILE A 113 -8.51 -5.64 6.68
CA ILE A 113 -9.85 -5.12 6.92
C ILE A 113 -10.45 -5.85 8.13
N ASP A 114 -10.88 -5.06 9.12
CA ASP A 114 -11.57 -5.56 10.31
C ASP A 114 -13.09 -5.51 10.10
N HIS A 115 -13.69 -6.68 9.98
CA HIS A 115 -15.14 -6.84 9.89
C HIS A 115 -15.82 -7.00 11.26
N GLY A 116 -15.07 -6.90 12.35
CA GLY A 116 -15.54 -7.07 13.73
C GLY A 116 -15.37 -8.50 14.23
N THR A 117 -16.00 -9.47 13.61
CA THR A 117 -15.89 -10.91 13.97
C THR A 117 -14.81 -11.63 13.18
N THR A 118 -14.44 -11.10 12.03
CA THR A 118 -13.43 -11.65 11.14
C THR A 118 -12.50 -10.55 10.65
N VAL A 119 -11.29 -10.95 10.28
CA VAL A 119 -10.30 -10.08 9.63
C VAL A 119 -10.05 -10.62 8.24
N GLU A 120 -10.08 -9.75 7.27
CA GLU A 120 -9.73 -10.07 5.89
C GLU A 120 -8.33 -9.54 5.59
N LEU A 121 -7.52 -10.40 5.00
CA LEU A 121 -6.18 -10.09 4.52
C LEU A 121 -6.16 -10.09 2.99
N PHE A 122 -5.50 -9.07 2.44
CA PHE A 122 -5.19 -8.94 1.03
C PHE A 122 -3.70 -8.70 0.87
N SER A 123 -3.01 -9.50 0.06
CA SER A 123 -1.58 -9.35 -0.17
C SER A 123 -1.23 -9.54 -1.63
N VAL A 124 -0.34 -8.67 -2.12
CA VAL A 124 0.35 -8.82 -3.41
C VAL A 124 1.82 -8.51 -3.19
N GLY A 125 2.69 -9.46 -3.52
CA GLY A 125 4.13 -9.37 -3.32
C GLY A 125 4.59 -10.27 -2.17
N ASP A 126 5.74 -9.95 -1.60
CA ASP A 126 6.45 -10.75 -0.59
C ASP A 126 6.27 -10.23 0.86
N SER A 127 5.42 -9.24 1.06
CA SER A 127 5.02 -8.80 2.41
C SER A 127 4.31 -9.92 3.16
N VAL A 128 4.68 -10.15 4.40
CA VAL A 128 4.22 -11.28 5.22
C VAL A 128 3.34 -10.80 6.36
N ALA A 129 2.22 -11.47 6.57
CA ALA A 129 1.40 -11.35 7.77
C ALA A 129 1.54 -12.61 8.62
N VAL A 130 1.74 -12.40 9.91
CA VAL A 130 1.78 -13.48 10.89
C VAL A 130 0.74 -13.23 11.96
N TRP A 131 -0.08 -14.23 12.26
CA TRP A 131 -1.10 -14.13 13.31
C TRP A 131 -1.09 -15.32 14.24
N ASN A 132 -1.58 -15.12 15.44
CA ASN A 132 -1.76 -16.18 16.42
C ASN A 132 -3.25 -16.54 16.50
N GLN A 133 -3.54 -17.81 16.31
CA GLN A 133 -4.88 -18.38 16.50
C GLN A 133 -4.78 -19.60 17.43
N ASN A 134 -5.42 -19.51 18.61
CA ASN A 134 -5.41 -20.58 19.61
C ASN A 134 -3.98 -21.06 19.97
N ASP A 135 -3.09 -20.11 20.27
CA ASP A 135 -1.68 -20.33 20.59
C ASP A 135 -0.83 -21.00 19.48
N ARG A 136 -1.31 -20.98 18.25
CA ARG A 136 -0.54 -21.37 17.07
C ARG A 136 -0.26 -20.14 16.21
N LEU A 137 1.00 -19.94 15.88
CA LEU A 137 1.43 -18.96 14.87
C LEU A 137 1.11 -19.51 13.47
N THR A 138 0.54 -18.68 12.64
CA THR A 138 0.19 -18.99 11.24
C THR A 138 0.68 -17.90 10.32
#